data_a752eb892cdbe148d6019253d7938433
#
_entry.id   a752eb892cdbe148d6019253d7938433
#
_cell.length_a   1.000
_cell.length_b   1.000
_cell.length_c   1.000
_cell.angle_alpha   90.00
_cell.angle_beta   90.00
_cell.angle_gamma   90.00
#
_symmetry.space_group_name_H-M   'P 1'
#
loop_
_entity.id
_entity.type
_entity.pdbx_description
1 polymer ?
#
loop_
_entity_poly.entity_id
_entity_poly.type
_entity_poly.pdbx_seq_one_letter_code
_entity_poly.pdbx_strand_id
1 'polypeptide(L)'
;MEYLIEETDEHKRLDKFVSEMFEDVSRNTVQDAIKNGLIKVNGNIKKSSYVLKELDKVQFDDDIFEIKPLNAERIPLQIEYEDENMLVVNKPSGMLTHPAGKEKTGTLVNALLNYCPDMLSDIGGEFRKGIVHRLDRNTSGLLMVAKNNKTHEFLQEQIKTKTAIRKYYAVVKGIMDSDNGTINKPIGRNLKNPQRMDIVEGGRESITNFKVLERFKEYTFVELELKTGRTHQIRVHMSSIGHPVMNDTLYGAGMSKVHTQEQVLMAYSLTFTKPFSDEIINIQIDYDEKLKRVLNYLRSKN
;
A
#
# COMPACT_ATOMS: atom_id res chain seq x y z
N MET A 1 9.36 10.79 31.06
CA MET A 1 10.26 11.95 31.18
C MET A 1 9.50 13.26 31.39
N GLU A 2 10.17 14.24 32.03
CA GLU A 2 9.69 15.63 32.16
C GLU A 2 10.84 16.56 31.79
N TYR A 3 10.63 17.47 30.84
CA TYR A 3 11.62 18.46 30.40
C TYR A 3 11.13 19.85 30.76
N LEU A 4 11.93 20.57 31.52
CA LEU A 4 11.70 21.98 31.82
C LEU A 4 12.25 22.81 30.64
N ILE A 5 11.42 23.67 30.07
CA ILE A 5 11.85 24.56 28.98
C ILE A 5 12.71 25.68 29.53
N GLU A 6 13.92 25.78 28.99
CA GLU A 6 14.88 26.84 29.28
C GLU A 6 14.75 27.98 28.26
N GLU A 7 15.39 29.11 28.54
CA GLU A 7 15.39 30.31 27.66
C GLU A 7 15.80 29.98 26.21
N THR A 8 16.71 29.02 26.02
CA THR A 8 17.18 28.59 24.69
C THR A 8 16.13 27.87 23.84
N ASP A 9 15.11 27.30 24.47
CA ASP A 9 14.03 26.54 23.84
C ASP A 9 12.70 27.29 23.85
N GLU A 10 12.67 28.44 24.51
CA GLU A 10 11.54 29.35 24.47
C GLU A 10 11.22 29.76 23.02
N HIS A 11 9.96 29.94 22.71
CA HIS A 11 9.44 30.27 21.39
C HIS A 11 9.53 29.15 20.34
N LYS A 12 10.12 27.99 20.64
CA LYS A 12 10.01 26.81 19.76
C LYS A 12 8.59 26.28 19.76
N ARG A 13 8.18 25.75 18.63
CA ARG A 13 6.92 24.98 18.57
C ARG A 13 7.11 23.63 19.25
N LEU A 14 6.09 23.17 19.97
CA LEU A 14 6.10 21.88 20.67
C LEU A 14 6.46 20.71 19.74
N ASP A 15 5.87 20.64 18.53
CA ASP A 15 6.17 19.59 17.57
C ASP A 15 7.63 19.64 17.05
N LYS A 16 8.21 20.81 16.96
CA LYS A 16 9.61 20.98 16.56
C LYS A 16 10.56 20.62 17.70
N PHE A 17 10.32 21.14 18.90
CA PHE A 17 11.11 20.85 20.09
C PHE A 17 11.22 19.34 20.34
N VAL A 18 10.08 18.64 20.37
CA VAL A 18 10.08 17.19 20.60
C VAL A 18 10.76 16.43 19.45
N SER A 19 10.54 16.84 18.17
CA SER A 19 11.22 16.16 17.07
C SER A 19 12.73 16.36 17.04
N GLU A 20 13.27 17.43 17.62
CA GLU A 20 14.71 17.65 17.77
C GLU A 20 15.35 16.75 18.84
N MET A 21 14.55 16.23 19.79
CA MET A 21 15.03 15.30 20.82
C MET A 21 15.15 13.86 20.34
N PHE A 22 14.50 13.49 19.22
CA PHE A 22 14.44 12.13 18.69
C PHE A 22 14.81 12.12 17.21
N GLU A 23 16.09 11.87 16.90
CA GLU A 23 16.66 11.96 15.53
C GLU A 23 15.93 11.09 14.50
N ASP A 24 15.41 9.92 14.90
CA ASP A 24 14.75 8.95 14.03
C ASP A 24 13.21 9.10 13.97
N VAL A 25 12.65 10.13 14.63
CA VAL A 25 11.20 10.29 14.71
C VAL A 25 10.71 11.41 13.79
N SER A 26 9.83 11.06 12.84
CA SER A 26 9.27 12.06 11.95
C SER A 26 8.41 13.07 12.71
N ARG A 27 8.44 14.34 12.28
CA ARG A 27 7.60 15.39 12.86
C ARG A 27 6.09 15.05 12.82
N ASN A 28 5.63 14.29 11.81
CA ASN A 28 4.25 13.83 11.74
C ASN A 28 3.93 12.84 12.87
N THR A 29 4.85 11.95 13.20
CA THR A 29 4.71 11.01 14.31
C THR A 29 4.61 11.75 15.64
N VAL A 30 5.42 12.80 15.84
CA VAL A 30 5.35 13.66 17.01
C VAL A 30 4.01 14.41 17.09
N GLN A 31 3.51 14.95 15.98
CA GLN A 31 2.21 15.62 15.93
C GLN A 31 1.06 14.67 16.28
N ASP A 32 1.11 13.43 15.81
CA ASP A 32 0.11 12.41 16.15
C ASP A 32 0.19 12.03 17.64
N ALA A 33 1.39 11.92 18.22
CA ALA A 33 1.57 11.68 19.66
C ALA A 33 0.98 12.82 20.52
N ILE A 34 1.25 14.08 20.15
CA ILE A 34 0.68 15.25 20.80
C ILE A 34 -0.86 15.23 20.73
N LYS A 35 -1.40 14.99 19.54
CA LYS A 35 -2.85 14.95 19.30
C LYS A 35 -3.54 13.84 20.11
N ASN A 36 -2.87 12.70 20.29
CA ASN A 36 -3.36 11.57 21.08
C ASN A 36 -3.15 11.74 22.60
N GLY A 37 -2.59 12.89 23.04
CA GLY A 37 -2.39 13.19 24.44
C GLY A 37 -1.23 12.43 25.11
N LEU A 38 -0.36 11.80 24.33
CA LEU A 38 0.84 11.12 24.82
C LEU A 38 1.94 12.13 25.22
N ILE A 39 1.89 13.36 24.68
CA ILE A 39 2.75 14.46 25.04
C ILE A 39 1.89 15.58 25.63
N LYS A 40 2.25 16.05 26.83
CA LYS A 40 1.53 17.08 27.54
C LYS A 40 2.46 18.25 27.88
N VAL A 41 1.90 19.44 28.04
CA VAL A 41 2.60 20.60 28.56
C VAL A 41 1.87 21.07 29.80
N ASN A 42 2.57 21.11 30.94
CA ASN A 42 2.02 21.43 32.26
C ASN A 42 0.79 20.55 32.60
N GLY A 43 0.89 19.22 32.28
CA GLY A 43 -0.18 18.24 32.51
C GLY A 43 -1.35 18.31 31.52
N ASN A 44 -1.35 19.24 30.55
CA ASN A 44 -2.45 19.46 29.62
C ASN A 44 -2.06 19.12 28.19
N ILE A 45 -3.03 18.58 27.41
CA ILE A 45 -2.86 18.39 25.97
C ILE A 45 -2.90 19.74 25.28
N LYS A 46 -1.88 20.04 24.48
CA LYS A 46 -1.77 21.26 23.67
C LYS A 46 -1.86 20.93 22.17
N LYS A 47 -2.03 21.95 21.32
CA LYS A 47 -1.88 21.80 19.87
C LYS A 47 -0.41 21.54 19.52
N SER A 48 -0.13 20.79 18.48
CA SER A 48 1.25 20.55 17.99
C SER A 48 2.00 21.84 17.66
N SER A 49 1.26 22.90 17.28
CA SER A 49 1.79 24.25 17.01
C SER A 49 1.94 25.11 18.26
N TYR A 50 1.69 24.60 19.46
CA TYR A 50 1.88 25.35 20.69
C TYR A 50 3.30 25.88 20.78
N VAL A 51 3.42 27.17 21.10
CA VAL A 51 4.72 27.83 21.26
C VAL A 51 5.10 27.72 22.74
N LEU A 52 6.20 27.04 22.99
CA LEU A 52 6.75 26.81 24.33
C LEU A 52 7.16 28.13 24.98
N LYS A 53 6.97 28.21 26.27
CA LYS A 53 7.37 29.33 27.13
C LYS A 53 8.42 28.82 28.11
N GLU A 54 9.27 29.71 28.55
CA GLU A 54 10.16 29.44 29.67
C GLU A 54 9.39 28.85 30.87
N LEU A 55 9.97 27.85 31.52
CA LEU A 55 9.38 27.08 32.63
C LEU A 55 8.19 26.18 32.29
N ASP A 56 7.80 26.08 31.00
CA ASP A 56 6.86 25.03 30.62
C ASP A 56 7.47 23.65 30.87
N LYS A 57 6.65 22.71 31.35
CA LYS A 57 7.04 21.31 31.58
C LYS A 57 6.48 20.43 30.49
N VAL A 58 7.33 19.95 29.59
CA VAL A 58 6.94 18.99 28.55
C VAL A 58 7.08 17.58 29.11
N GLN A 59 5.96 16.83 29.12
CA GLN A 59 5.85 15.51 29.75
C GLN A 59 5.45 14.45 28.75
N PHE A 60 6.17 13.32 28.73
CA PHE A 60 5.86 12.13 27.93
C PHE A 60 6.57 10.89 28.53
N ASP A 61 6.12 9.69 28.14
CA ASP A 61 6.76 8.45 28.57
C ASP A 61 8.07 8.25 27.79
N ASP A 62 9.07 7.62 28.40
CA ASP A 62 10.41 7.43 27.85
C ASP A 62 10.41 6.58 26.58
N ASP A 63 9.47 5.65 26.48
CA ASP A 63 9.28 4.73 25.36
C ASP A 63 8.23 5.19 24.34
N ILE A 64 7.81 6.46 24.41
CA ILE A 64 6.71 7.02 23.57
C ILE A 64 6.94 6.81 22.07
N PHE A 65 8.19 6.81 21.64
CA PHE A 65 8.60 6.61 20.25
C PHE A 65 9.35 5.30 20.02
N GLU A 66 9.42 4.43 21.02
CA GLU A 66 9.97 3.10 20.79
C GLU A 66 9.14 2.37 19.72
N ILE A 67 9.79 2.05 18.63
CA ILE A 67 9.21 1.20 17.60
C ILE A 67 9.18 -0.22 18.15
N LYS A 68 8.06 -0.62 18.75
CA LYS A 68 7.90 -2.02 19.13
C LYS A 68 7.99 -2.88 17.88
N PRO A 69 8.91 -3.84 17.84
CA PRO A 69 9.07 -4.71 16.69
C PRO A 69 7.75 -5.40 16.37
N LEU A 70 7.51 -5.62 15.09
CA LEU A 70 6.34 -6.35 14.65
C LEU A 70 6.41 -7.80 15.11
N ASN A 71 5.29 -8.31 15.59
CA ASN A 71 5.18 -9.72 15.93
C ASN A 71 5.21 -10.57 14.66
N ALA A 72 6.06 -11.59 14.65
CA ALA A 72 5.99 -12.67 13.68
C ALA A 72 4.72 -13.50 13.94
N GLU A 73 3.97 -13.79 12.88
CA GLU A 73 2.71 -14.55 13.01
C GLU A 73 2.70 -15.76 12.09
N ARG A 74 2.29 -16.91 12.60
CA ARG A 74 2.18 -18.14 11.82
C ARG A 74 0.95 -18.12 10.93
N ILE A 75 1.04 -17.36 9.83
CA ILE A 75 0.02 -17.25 8.78
C ILE A 75 0.52 -17.99 7.54
N PRO A 76 -0.25 -18.95 6.99
CA PRO A 76 0.16 -19.66 5.78
C PRO A 76 0.40 -18.71 4.61
N LEU A 77 1.52 -18.87 3.90
CA LEU A 77 1.86 -18.13 2.69
C LEU A 77 1.82 -19.07 1.48
N GLN A 78 1.23 -18.60 0.40
CA GLN A 78 1.33 -19.26 -0.90
C GLN A 78 2.53 -18.66 -1.64
N ILE A 79 3.62 -19.42 -1.74
CA ILE A 79 4.85 -19.01 -2.39
C ILE A 79 4.82 -19.51 -3.83
N GLU A 80 4.92 -18.60 -4.81
CA GLU A 80 4.91 -18.91 -6.24
C GLU A 80 6.34 -18.99 -6.82
N TYR A 81 7.29 -18.35 -6.16
CA TYR A 81 8.71 -18.40 -6.49
C TYR A 81 9.55 -18.10 -5.24
N GLU A 82 10.66 -18.79 -5.11
CA GLU A 82 11.64 -18.55 -4.05
C GLU A 82 13.04 -18.89 -4.51
N ASP A 83 13.99 -18.01 -4.18
CA ASP A 83 15.42 -18.29 -4.24
C ASP A 83 16.13 -17.74 -2.98
N GLU A 84 17.46 -17.67 -3.00
CA GLU A 84 18.27 -17.15 -1.90
C GLU A 84 18.05 -15.64 -1.64
N ASN A 85 17.62 -14.89 -2.65
CA ASN A 85 17.54 -13.44 -2.65
C ASN A 85 16.12 -12.90 -2.48
N MET A 86 15.12 -13.62 -2.94
CA MET A 86 13.75 -13.10 -2.99
C MET A 86 12.67 -14.18 -2.90
N LEU A 87 11.44 -13.73 -2.66
CA LEU A 87 10.20 -14.49 -2.78
C LEU A 87 9.24 -13.77 -3.74
N VAL A 88 8.37 -14.54 -4.40
CA VAL A 88 7.12 -14.02 -4.94
C VAL A 88 5.98 -14.75 -4.24
N VAL A 89 5.15 -13.99 -3.55
CA VAL A 89 4.02 -14.51 -2.79
C VAL A 89 2.71 -14.18 -3.50
N ASN A 90 1.75 -15.10 -3.43
CA ASN A 90 0.38 -14.87 -3.84
C ASN A 90 -0.44 -14.42 -2.62
N LYS A 91 -0.58 -13.10 -2.46
CA LYS A 91 -1.28 -12.51 -1.32
C LYS A 91 -2.79 -12.76 -1.45
N PRO A 92 -3.46 -13.30 -0.44
CA PRO A 92 -4.92 -13.41 -0.46
C PRO A 92 -5.60 -12.04 -0.41
N SER A 93 -6.82 -11.96 -0.94
CA SER A 93 -7.71 -10.81 -0.74
C SER A 93 -8.06 -10.67 0.74
N GLY A 94 -8.30 -9.46 1.23
CA GLY A 94 -8.58 -9.17 2.64
C GLY A 94 -7.35 -8.92 3.51
N MET A 95 -6.17 -9.41 3.13
CA MET A 95 -4.92 -9.23 3.88
C MET A 95 -4.24 -7.90 3.53
N LEU A 96 -3.84 -7.12 4.55
CA LEU A 96 -2.95 -5.97 4.37
C LEU A 96 -1.54 -6.44 3.96
N THR A 97 -0.90 -5.71 3.06
CA THR A 97 0.51 -5.95 2.73
C THR A 97 1.43 -5.68 3.93
N HIS A 98 1.18 -4.59 4.65
CA HIS A 98 1.96 -4.18 5.83
C HIS A 98 1.05 -3.44 6.82
N PRO A 99 1.44 -3.32 8.09
CA PRO A 99 0.69 -2.60 9.10
C PRO A 99 0.26 -1.20 8.66
N ALA A 100 -0.97 -0.83 8.97
CA ALA A 100 -1.53 0.48 8.65
C ALA A 100 -2.46 0.97 9.76
N GLY A 101 -2.29 2.20 10.20
CA GLY A 101 -3.09 2.79 11.28
C GLY A 101 -3.02 1.96 12.55
N LYS A 102 -4.19 1.53 13.05
CA LYS A 102 -4.29 0.70 14.27
C LYS A 102 -4.08 -0.80 14.02
N GLU A 103 -4.09 -1.25 12.77
CA GLU A 103 -3.94 -2.66 12.43
C GLU A 103 -2.46 -3.02 12.28
N LYS A 104 -1.93 -3.72 13.30
CA LYS A 104 -0.52 -4.11 13.42
C LYS A 104 -0.30 -5.62 13.27
N THR A 105 -1.38 -6.39 13.14
CA THR A 105 -1.39 -7.86 13.10
C THR A 105 -2.09 -8.38 11.85
N GLY A 106 -1.92 -9.66 11.52
CA GLY A 106 -2.59 -10.30 10.38
C GLY A 106 -2.15 -9.80 9.01
N THR A 107 -1.00 -9.14 8.90
CA THR A 107 -0.51 -8.59 7.62
C THR A 107 0.48 -9.56 6.95
N LEU A 108 0.74 -9.33 5.66
CA LEU A 108 1.74 -10.11 4.95
C LEU A 108 3.13 -9.98 5.61
N VAL A 109 3.50 -8.79 6.12
CA VAL A 109 4.79 -8.62 6.83
C VAL A 109 4.85 -9.47 8.09
N ASN A 110 3.77 -9.58 8.90
CA ASN A 110 3.75 -10.47 10.06
C ASN A 110 3.98 -11.94 9.67
N ALA A 111 3.37 -12.38 8.56
CA ALA A 111 3.57 -13.74 8.03
C ALA A 111 5.01 -13.95 7.53
N LEU A 112 5.57 -12.97 6.81
CA LEU A 112 6.94 -13.01 6.31
C LEU A 112 7.98 -13.04 7.43
N LEU A 113 7.79 -12.30 8.50
CA LEU A 113 8.67 -12.34 9.68
C LEU A 113 8.71 -13.73 10.32
N ASN A 114 7.62 -14.48 10.28
CA ASN A 114 7.61 -15.87 10.74
C ASN A 114 8.22 -16.84 9.73
N TYR A 115 8.02 -16.59 8.43
CA TYR A 115 8.52 -17.46 7.35
C TYR A 115 10.02 -17.31 7.12
N CYS A 116 10.54 -16.08 7.11
CA CYS A 116 11.94 -15.73 6.87
C CYS A 116 12.47 -14.89 8.04
N PRO A 117 12.61 -15.41 9.25
CA PRO A 117 13.17 -14.68 10.37
C PRO A 117 14.58 -14.20 10.00
N ASP A 118 14.88 -12.94 10.27
CA ASP A 118 16.19 -12.30 10.07
C ASP A 118 16.72 -12.22 8.63
N MET A 119 15.91 -12.62 7.65
CA MET A 119 16.31 -12.65 6.24
C MET A 119 15.61 -11.59 5.38
N LEU A 120 14.81 -10.69 5.93
CA LEU A 120 14.08 -9.69 5.15
C LEU A 120 14.85 -8.38 5.08
N SER A 121 14.84 -7.75 3.89
CA SER A 121 15.34 -6.38 3.76
C SER A 121 14.64 -5.42 4.72
N ASP A 122 15.40 -4.50 5.32
CA ASP A 122 14.91 -3.47 6.25
C ASP A 122 14.84 -2.05 5.65
N ILE A 123 15.16 -1.88 4.37
CA ILE A 123 15.10 -0.56 3.67
C ILE A 123 13.75 0.13 3.84
N GLY A 124 12.65 -0.65 3.87
CA GLY A 124 11.30 -0.13 4.10
C GLY A 124 11.01 0.28 5.55
N GLY A 125 11.95 0.08 6.48
CA GLY A 125 11.77 0.19 7.92
C GLY A 125 11.00 -0.99 8.52
N GLU A 126 10.86 -0.99 9.86
CA GLU A 126 10.32 -2.12 10.64
C GLU A 126 8.97 -2.62 10.14
N PHE A 127 8.08 -1.73 9.74
CA PHE A 127 6.72 -2.08 9.29
C PHE A 127 6.62 -2.57 7.84
N ARG A 128 7.72 -2.58 7.07
CA ARG A 128 7.72 -2.94 5.65
C ARG A 128 8.89 -3.84 5.28
N LYS A 129 9.39 -4.63 6.23
CA LYS A 129 10.51 -5.56 5.97
C LYS A 129 10.22 -6.41 4.73
N GLY A 130 11.15 -6.41 3.79
CA GLY A 130 11.07 -7.15 2.54
C GLY A 130 10.12 -6.59 1.47
N ILE A 131 9.31 -5.58 1.76
CA ILE A 131 8.23 -5.10 0.87
C ILE A 131 8.74 -4.13 -0.18
N VAL A 132 8.94 -4.61 -1.39
CA VAL A 132 9.42 -3.84 -2.56
C VAL A 132 8.30 -2.99 -3.19
N HIS A 133 7.10 -3.54 -3.26
CA HIS A 133 5.87 -2.86 -3.69
C HIS A 133 4.67 -3.40 -2.91
N ARG A 134 3.49 -2.85 -3.16
CA ARG A 134 2.31 -3.22 -2.37
C ARG A 134 1.09 -3.50 -3.24
N LEU A 135 0.21 -4.34 -2.71
CA LEU A 135 -1.16 -4.50 -3.15
C LEU A 135 -2.11 -3.90 -2.10
N ASP A 136 -3.27 -3.44 -2.54
CA ASP A 136 -4.33 -3.01 -1.62
C ASP A 136 -4.84 -4.22 -0.82
N ARG A 137 -5.49 -3.98 0.32
CA ARG A 137 -6.05 -5.04 1.18
C ARG A 137 -6.82 -6.07 0.37
N ASN A 138 -7.79 -5.61 -0.42
CA ASN A 138 -8.74 -6.44 -1.14
C ASN A 138 -8.29 -6.81 -2.57
N THR A 139 -7.05 -6.50 -2.93
CA THR A 139 -6.39 -6.98 -4.14
C THR A 139 -5.61 -8.23 -3.82
N SER A 140 -5.93 -9.34 -4.48
CA SER A 140 -5.19 -10.60 -4.41
C SER A 140 -4.04 -10.64 -5.42
N GLY A 141 -3.15 -11.63 -5.27
CA GLY A 141 -2.18 -11.97 -6.30
C GLY A 141 -0.73 -11.67 -5.97
N LEU A 142 0.10 -11.65 -7.00
CA LEU A 142 1.55 -11.70 -6.95
C LEU A 142 2.19 -10.44 -6.38
N LEU A 143 3.12 -10.63 -5.43
CA LEU A 143 3.89 -9.58 -4.80
C LEU A 143 5.33 -10.04 -4.58
N MET A 144 6.31 -9.20 -5.02
CA MET A 144 7.74 -9.44 -4.82
C MET A 144 8.16 -9.05 -3.41
N VAL A 145 8.98 -9.91 -2.79
CA VAL A 145 9.56 -9.72 -1.46
C VAL A 145 11.07 -9.88 -1.54
N ALA A 146 11.81 -8.94 -1.00
CA ALA A 146 13.27 -8.98 -0.97
C ALA A 146 13.77 -9.57 0.35
N LYS A 147 14.66 -10.57 0.27
CA LYS A 147 15.30 -11.18 1.43
C LYS A 147 16.52 -10.40 1.95
N ASN A 148 17.05 -9.46 1.17
CA ASN A 148 18.17 -8.61 1.56
C ASN A 148 18.10 -7.22 0.91
N ASN A 149 18.89 -6.28 1.40
CA ASN A 149 18.85 -4.89 0.96
C ASN A 149 19.27 -4.69 -0.49
N LYS A 150 20.31 -5.40 -0.95
CA LYS A 150 20.78 -5.32 -2.34
C LYS A 150 19.69 -5.76 -3.33
N THR A 151 18.99 -6.83 -3.01
CA THR A 151 17.84 -7.30 -3.81
C THR A 151 16.68 -6.31 -3.78
N HIS A 152 16.45 -5.68 -2.64
CA HIS A 152 15.40 -4.67 -2.50
C HIS A 152 15.65 -3.49 -3.45
N GLU A 153 16.85 -2.92 -3.42
CA GLU A 153 17.25 -1.83 -4.31
C GLU A 153 17.14 -2.22 -5.79
N PHE A 154 17.63 -3.41 -6.13
CA PHE A 154 17.58 -3.93 -7.49
C PHE A 154 16.14 -4.06 -8.01
N LEU A 155 15.24 -4.62 -7.23
CA LEU A 155 13.82 -4.77 -7.60
C LEU A 155 13.09 -3.43 -7.63
N GLN A 156 13.41 -2.51 -6.71
CA GLN A 156 12.85 -1.15 -6.73
C GLN A 156 13.28 -0.39 -7.99
N GLU A 157 14.54 -0.52 -8.42
CA GLU A 157 15.01 0.13 -9.64
C GLU A 157 14.28 -0.42 -10.89
N GLN A 158 14.03 -1.72 -10.97
CA GLN A 158 13.23 -2.29 -12.05
C GLN A 158 11.79 -1.76 -12.08
N ILE A 159 11.17 -1.54 -10.91
CA ILE A 159 9.85 -0.93 -10.83
C ILE A 159 9.89 0.52 -11.28
N LYS A 160 10.91 1.27 -10.87
CA LYS A 160 11.11 2.69 -11.20
C LYS A 160 11.41 2.90 -12.69
N THR A 161 12.26 2.06 -13.26
CA THR A 161 12.61 2.08 -14.71
C THR A 161 11.55 1.42 -15.60
N LYS A 162 10.48 0.87 -14.98
CA LYS A 162 9.36 0.22 -15.67
C LYS A 162 9.75 -1.07 -16.42
N THR A 163 10.87 -1.68 -16.06
CA THR A 163 11.34 -2.96 -16.61
C THR A 163 10.65 -4.16 -15.94
N ALA A 164 10.26 -4.05 -14.67
CA ALA A 164 9.37 -5.01 -14.04
C ALA A 164 7.92 -4.79 -14.50
N ILE A 165 7.34 -5.80 -15.19
CA ILE A 165 5.98 -5.74 -15.72
C ILE A 165 5.03 -6.39 -14.71
N ARG A 166 3.97 -5.65 -14.37
CA ARG A 166 2.92 -6.09 -13.44
C ARG A 166 1.58 -6.03 -14.13
N LYS A 167 0.94 -7.19 -14.29
CA LYS A 167 -0.36 -7.28 -14.93
C LYS A 167 -1.44 -7.75 -13.97
N TYR A 168 -2.62 -7.22 -14.20
CA TYR A 168 -3.79 -7.42 -13.34
C TYR A 168 -4.98 -7.84 -14.18
N TYR A 169 -5.86 -8.65 -13.60
CA TYR A 169 -7.22 -8.83 -14.06
C TYR A 169 -8.18 -8.02 -13.22
N ALA A 170 -9.16 -7.41 -13.88
CA ALA A 170 -10.25 -6.73 -13.20
C ALA A 170 -11.56 -6.93 -13.96
N VAL A 171 -12.67 -6.98 -13.23
CA VAL A 171 -14.00 -6.77 -13.80
C VAL A 171 -14.41 -5.34 -13.47
N VAL A 172 -14.79 -4.57 -14.49
CA VAL A 172 -15.19 -3.17 -14.34
C VAL A 172 -16.64 -2.97 -14.72
N LYS A 173 -17.30 -1.97 -14.12
CA LYS A 173 -18.70 -1.63 -14.38
C LYS A 173 -18.86 -0.96 -15.74
N GLY A 174 -19.93 -1.30 -16.45
CA GLY A 174 -20.24 -0.77 -17.76
C GLY A 174 -19.52 -1.51 -18.90
N ILE A 175 -19.97 -1.22 -20.11
CA ILE A 175 -19.40 -1.75 -21.35
C ILE A 175 -18.37 -0.75 -21.87
N MET A 176 -17.12 -1.17 -21.96
CA MET A 176 -16.05 -0.34 -22.53
C MET A 176 -16.14 -0.36 -24.07
N ASP A 177 -16.17 0.81 -24.71
CA ASP A 177 -16.26 0.93 -26.16
C ASP A 177 -14.96 0.51 -26.86
N SER A 178 -13.81 0.89 -26.30
CA SER A 178 -12.48 0.60 -26.86
C SER A 178 -11.94 -0.75 -26.39
N ASP A 179 -11.34 -1.53 -27.28
CA ASP A 179 -10.72 -2.82 -26.96
C ASP A 179 -9.43 -2.69 -26.13
N ASN A 180 -8.73 -1.59 -26.27
CA ASN A 180 -7.51 -1.29 -25.53
C ASN A 180 -7.29 0.21 -25.42
N GLY A 181 -6.42 0.61 -24.52
CA GLY A 181 -6.04 2.02 -24.38
C GLY A 181 -5.07 2.25 -23.23
N THR A 182 -4.70 3.53 -23.08
CA THR A 182 -3.81 4.00 -22.02
C THR A 182 -4.47 5.11 -21.24
N ILE A 183 -4.51 4.96 -19.92
CA ILE A 183 -4.93 6.01 -19.00
C ILE A 183 -3.67 6.66 -18.45
N ASN A 184 -3.44 7.90 -18.84
CA ASN A 184 -2.31 8.72 -18.36
C ASN A 184 -2.88 9.94 -17.64
N LYS A 185 -3.14 9.81 -16.35
CA LYS A 185 -3.70 10.87 -15.51
C LYS A 185 -2.98 10.91 -14.15
N PRO A 186 -2.50 12.08 -13.71
CA PRO A 186 -1.74 12.20 -12.46
C PRO A 186 -2.62 11.90 -11.23
N ILE A 187 -2.06 11.19 -10.25
CA ILE A 187 -2.76 10.79 -9.04
C ILE A 187 -2.19 11.50 -7.82
N GLY A 188 -3.06 12.05 -6.99
CA GLY A 188 -2.75 12.65 -5.71
C GLY A 188 -3.75 12.24 -4.62
N ARG A 189 -3.50 12.65 -3.38
CA ARG A 189 -4.39 12.38 -2.24
C ARG A 189 -5.63 13.28 -2.34
N ASN A 190 -6.82 12.70 -2.14
CA ASN A 190 -8.03 13.49 -2.02
C ASN A 190 -8.01 14.28 -0.69
N LEU A 191 -8.13 15.61 -0.76
CA LEU A 191 -8.04 16.49 0.41
C LEU A 191 -9.28 16.41 1.32
N LYS A 192 -10.44 16.04 0.76
CA LYS A 192 -11.70 15.92 1.49
C LYS A 192 -11.89 14.53 2.12
N ASN A 193 -11.30 13.49 1.50
CA ASN A 193 -11.37 12.12 2.00
C ASN A 193 -9.98 11.48 2.00
N PRO A 194 -9.25 11.47 3.14
CA PRO A 194 -7.89 10.95 3.23
C PRO A 194 -7.73 9.47 2.86
N GLN A 195 -8.82 8.69 2.85
CA GLN A 195 -8.81 7.29 2.44
C GLN A 195 -8.78 7.12 0.91
N ARG A 196 -9.11 8.17 0.15
CA ARG A 196 -9.13 8.17 -1.31
C ARG A 196 -7.88 8.79 -1.91
N MET A 197 -7.53 8.26 -3.07
CA MET A 197 -6.69 8.95 -4.06
C MET A 197 -7.61 9.52 -5.15
N ASP A 198 -7.12 10.53 -5.89
CA ASP A 198 -7.91 11.16 -6.94
C ASP A 198 -7.02 11.58 -8.11
N ILE A 199 -7.66 11.87 -9.26
CA ILE A 199 -6.97 12.57 -10.34
C ILE A 199 -6.82 14.03 -9.93
N VAL A 200 -5.57 14.49 -9.80
CA VAL A 200 -5.25 15.84 -9.28
C VAL A 200 -4.22 16.49 -10.18
N GLU A 201 -4.46 17.70 -10.59
CA GLU A 201 -3.45 18.51 -11.29
C GLU A 201 -2.22 18.69 -10.37
N GLY A 202 -1.00 18.48 -10.91
CA GLY A 202 0.22 18.44 -10.09
C GLY A 202 0.42 17.15 -9.28
N GLY A 203 -0.46 16.17 -9.39
CA GLY A 203 -0.29 14.83 -8.82
C GLY A 203 0.89 14.08 -9.42
N ARG A 204 1.19 12.91 -8.89
CA ARG A 204 2.28 12.06 -9.40
C ARG A 204 1.89 11.41 -10.72
N GLU A 205 2.80 11.41 -11.69
CA GLU A 205 2.64 10.68 -12.95
C GLU A 205 2.12 9.26 -12.70
N SER A 206 1.07 8.89 -13.44
CA SER A 206 0.42 7.59 -13.28
C SER A 206 -0.08 7.11 -14.64
N ILE A 207 0.39 5.92 -15.05
CA ILE A 207 0.08 5.36 -16.37
C ILE A 207 -0.38 3.91 -16.19
N THR A 208 -1.56 3.60 -16.74
CA THR A 208 -2.17 2.28 -16.77
C THR A 208 -2.62 1.95 -18.18
N ASN A 209 -2.11 0.87 -18.76
CA ASN A 209 -2.63 0.31 -20.00
C ASN A 209 -3.76 -0.66 -19.68
N PHE A 210 -4.76 -0.74 -20.55
CA PHE A 210 -5.83 -1.73 -20.47
C PHE A 210 -6.06 -2.45 -21.80
N LYS A 211 -6.53 -3.67 -21.71
CA LYS A 211 -7.01 -4.49 -22.82
C LYS A 211 -8.30 -5.18 -22.40
N VAL A 212 -9.37 -5.02 -23.18
CA VAL A 212 -10.63 -5.74 -22.98
C VAL A 212 -10.44 -7.21 -23.35
N LEU A 213 -10.87 -8.09 -22.47
CA LEU A 213 -10.84 -9.54 -22.68
C LEU A 213 -12.24 -10.08 -23.01
N GLU A 214 -13.28 -9.58 -22.31
CA GLU A 214 -14.66 -10.03 -22.51
C GLU A 214 -15.64 -8.93 -22.09
N ARG A 215 -16.74 -8.75 -22.84
CA ARG A 215 -17.83 -7.80 -22.52
C ARG A 215 -19.07 -8.58 -22.11
N PHE A 216 -19.73 -8.12 -21.05
CA PHE A 216 -21.01 -8.62 -20.55
C PHE A 216 -22.07 -7.52 -20.62
N LYS A 217 -23.33 -7.82 -20.29
CA LYS A 217 -24.44 -6.85 -20.34
C LYS A 217 -24.19 -5.54 -19.56
N GLU A 218 -23.54 -5.63 -18.39
CA GLU A 218 -23.34 -4.50 -17.48
C GLU A 218 -21.89 -4.34 -17.04
N TYR A 219 -20.98 -5.22 -17.47
CA TYR A 219 -19.59 -5.27 -17.03
C TYR A 219 -18.63 -5.58 -18.17
N THR A 220 -17.37 -5.26 -17.96
CA THR A 220 -16.28 -5.63 -18.87
C THR A 220 -15.16 -6.28 -18.08
N PHE A 221 -14.65 -7.42 -18.56
CA PHE A 221 -13.47 -8.08 -18.04
C PHE A 221 -12.24 -7.56 -18.78
N VAL A 222 -11.24 -7.07 -18.03
CA VAL A 222 -10.07 -6.40 -18.58
C VAL A 222 -8.77 -6.94 -18.02
N GLU A 223 -7.73 -6.95 -18.84
CA GLU A 223 -6.34 -7.01 -18.44
C GLU A 223 -5.82 -5.58 -18.27
N LEU A 224 -5.03 -5.34 -17.23
CA LEU A 224 -4.42 -4.04 -16.94
C LEU A 224 -2.92 -4.22 -16.73
N GLU A 225 -2.12 -3.32 -17.29
CA GLU A 225 -0.67 -3.29 -17.08
C GLU A 225 -0.27 -1.96 -16.43
N LEU A 226 0.42 -2.06 -15.29
CA LEU A 226 0.92 -0.88 -14.57
C LEU A 226 2.31 -0.47 -15.06
N LYS A 227 2.42 0.74 -15.65
CA LYS A 227 3.71 1.40 -15.91
C LYS A 227 4.23 2.18 -14.70
N THR A 228 3.35 2.53 -13.78
CA THR A 228 3.62 3.18 -12.49
C THR A 228 2.88 2.41 -11.39
N GLY A 229 3.12 2.71 -10.10
CA GLY A 229 2.51 1.97 -8.98
C GLY A 229 2.08 2.93 -7.86
N ARG A 230 1.09 3.80 -8.12
CA ARG A 230 0.54 4.68 -7.08
C ARG A 230 -0.54 3.97 -6.28
N THR A 231 -0.75 4.41 -5.06
CA THR A 231 -1.83 3.90 -4.21
C THR A 231 -3.17 3.96 -4.94
N HIS A 232 -3.92 2.87 -4.94
CA HIS A 232 -5.22 2.73 -5.62
C HIS A 232 -5.21 3.02 -7.14
N GLN A 233 -4.06 3.00 -7.81
CA GLN A 233 -3.93 3.52 -9.18
C GLN A 233 -4.96 2.94 -10.15
N ILE A 234 -5.09 1.63 -10.25
CA ILE A 234 -6.06 0.98 -11.15
C ILE A 234 -7.48 1.45 -10.82
N ARG A 235 -7.83 1.47 -9.54
CA ARG A 235 -9.15 1.82 -9.04
C ARG A 235 -9.52 3.27 -9.40
N VAL A 236 -8.60 4.21 -9.19
CA VAL A 236 -8.76 5.63 -9.56
C VAL A 236 -8.86 5.78 -11.06
N HIS A 237 -7.95 5.18 -11.83
CA HIS A 237 -7.90 5.29 -13.28
C HIS A 237 -9.17 4.75 -13.93
N MET A 238 -9.59 3.54 -13.59
CA MET A 238 -10.81 2.95 -14.16
C MET A 238 -12.05 3.75 -13.79
N SER A 239 -12.16 4.23 -12.53
CA SER A 239 -13.23 5.14 -12.12
C SER A 239 -13.21 6.46 -12.91
N SER A 240 -12.01 7.03 -13.20
CA SER A 240 -11.86 8.31 -13.90
C SER A 240 -12.27 8.31 -15.37
N ILE A 241 -12.47 7.12 -15.94
CA ILE A 241 -12.98 6.92 -17.29
C ILE A 241 -14.41 6.34 -17.31
N GLY A 242 -15.10 6.34 -16.16
CA GLY A 242 -16.48 5.90 -16.03
C GLY A 242 -16.69 4.39 -15.81
N HIS A 243 -15.60 3.62 -15.69
CA HIS A 243 -15.61 2.17 -15.52
C HIS A 243 -14.99 1.71 -14.19
N PRO A 244 -15.57 2.05 -13.02
CA PRO A 244 -14.99 1.66 -11.74
C PRO A 244 -14.92 0.14 -11.60
N VAL A 245 -13.90 -0.35 -10.85
CA VAL A 245 -13.74 -1.78 -10.58
C VAL A 245 -14.97 -2.31 -9.84
N MET A 246 -15.51 -3.43 -10.27
CA MET A 246 -16.70 -4.07 -9.69
C MET A 246 -16.54 -4.25 -8.17
N ASN A 247 -17.58 -3.91 -7.42
CA ASN A 247 -17.61 -3.92 -5.94
C ASN A 247 -16.63 -2.96 -5.24
N ASP A 248 -16.04 -2.02 -5.97
CA ASP A 248 -15.25 -0.95 -5.37
C ASP A 248 -16.15 0.19 -4.87
N THR A 249 -16.64 0.06 -3.66
CA THR A 249 -17.56 1.05 -3.04
C THR A 249 -16.88 2.41 -2.81
N LEU A 250 -15.55 2.43 -2.66
CA LEU A 250 -14.79 3.67 -2.45
C LEU A 250 -14.74 4.52 -3.73
N TYR A 251 -14.75 3.88 -4.92
CA TYR A 251 -14.63 4.55 -6.23
C TYR A 251 -15.88 4.48 -7.10
N GLY A 252 -17.04 4.15 -6.51
CA GLY A 252 -18.32 4.40 -7.14
C GLY A 252 -18.94 3.23 -7.89
N ALA A 253 -18.37 2.02 -7.80
CA ALA A 253 -18.98 0.84 -8.43
C ALA A 253 -20.32 0.43 -7.79
N GLY A 254 -20.50 0.73 -6.49
CA GLY A 254 -21.56 0.14 -5.68
C GLY A 254 -21.33 -1.36 -5.46
N MET A 255 -22.27 -2.00 -4.78
CA MET A 255 -22.26 -3.46 -4.61
C MET A 255 -23.04 -4.13 -5.75
N SER A 256 -22.46 -5.15 -6.36
CA SER A 256 -23.14 -5.96 -7.37
C SER A 256 -24.01 -7.05 -6.72
N LYS A 257 -24.88 -7.66 -7.51
CA LYS A 257 -25.68 -8.83 -7.09
C LYS A 257 -24.84 -10.11 -6.93
N VAL A 258 -23.61 -10.11 -7.39
CA VAL A 258 -22.68 -11.22 -7.17
C VAL A 258 -22.13 -11.09 -5.76
N HIS A 259 -22.36 -12.09 -4.92
CA HIS A 259 -21.92 -12.10 -3.53
C HIS A 259 -20.39 -12.15 -3.39
N THR A 260 -19.72 -11.07 -3.76
CA THR A 260 -18.33 -10.80 -3.40
C THR A 260 -18.32 -9.47 -2.67
N GLN A 261 -17.92 -9.45 -1.41
CA GLN A 261 -17.89 -8.22 -0.60
C GLN A 261 -16.75 -7.28 -0.99
N GLU A 262 -15.91 -7.67 -1.94
CA GLU A 262 -14.63 -7.03 -2.21
C GLU A 262 -14.45 -6.72 -3.70
N GLN A 263 -13.65 -5.70 -3.99
CA GLN A 263 -13.29 -5.32 -5.37
C GLN A 263 -12.74 -6.50 -6.18
N VAL A 264 -13.17 -6.63 -7.43
CA VAL A 264 -12.74 -7.70 -8.33
C VAL A 264 -11.49 -7.26 -9.08
N LEU A 265 -10.36 -7.39 -8.41
CA LEU A 265 -9.02 -6.99 -8.89
C LEU A 265 -7.97 -7.97 -8.39
N MET A 266 -7.14 -8.50 -9.30
CA MET A 266 -6.15 -9.53 -9.03
C MET A 266 -4.85 -9.26 -9.79
N ALA A 267 -3.70 -9.25 -9.10
CA ALA A 267 -2.37 -9.20 -9.68
C ALA A 267 -1.97 -10.61 -10.14
N TYR A 268 -2.14 -10.93 -11.40
CA TYR A 268 -2.01 -12.30 -11.89
C TYR A 268 -0.66 -12.61 -12.52
N SER A 269 0.09 -11.60 -12.96
CA SER A 269 1.36 -11.81 -13.66
C SER A 269 2.42 -10.80 -13.23
N LEU A 270 3.63 -11.32 -13.02
CA LEU A 270 4.87 -10.58 -12.78
C LEU A 270 5.94 -11.04 -13.76
N THR A 271 6.59 -10.09 -14.43
CA THR A 271 7.81 -10.34 -15.21
C THR A 271 8.89 -9.40 -14.70
N PHE A 272 10.04 -9.93 -14.36
CA PHE A 272 11.18 -9.16 -13.85
C PHE A 272 12.49 -9.86 -14.18
N THR A 273 13.60 -9.13 -14.15
CA THR A 273 14.94 -9.72 -14.23
C THR A 273 15.33 -10.22 -12.83
N LYS A 274 15.77 -11.47 -12.76
CA LYS A 274 16.24 -12.10 -11.51
C LYS A 274 17.40 -11.28 -10.92
N PRO A 275 17.41 -11.00 -9.62
CA PRO A 275 18.50 -10.27 -8.98
C PRO A 275 19.86 -10.87 -9.28
N PHE A 276 20.82 -10.03 -9.67
CA PHE A 276 22.22 -10.38 -9.98
C PHE A 276 22.40 -11.37 -11.14
N SER A 277 21.43 -11.41 -12.07
CA SER A 277 21.42 -12.27 -13.25
C SER A 277 20.77 -11.52 -14.41
N ASP A 278 20.98 -12.01 -15.64
CA ASP A 278 20.27 -11.55 -16.84
C ASP A 278 19.01 -12.41 -17.13
N GLU A 279 18.71 -13.37 -16.26
CA GLU A 279 17.56 -14.26 -16.40
C GLU A 279 16.25 -13.49 -16.19
N ILE A 280 15.33 -13.60 -17.15
CA ILE A 280 13.98 -13.05 -17.06
C ILE A 280 13.06 -14.10 -16.43
N ILE A 281 12.50 -13.77 -15.30
CA ILE A 281 11.48 -14.58 -14.62
C ILE A 281 10.10 -14.07 -15.00
N ASN A 282 9.23 -14.97 -15.45
CA ASN A 282 7.83 -14.70 -15.72
C ASN A 282 6.96 -15.65 -14.90
N ILE A 283 6.20 -15.09 -13.97
CA ILE A 283 5.29 -15.85 -13.10
C ILE A 283 3.87 -15.44 -13.43
N GLN A 284 3.01 -16.44 -13.64
CA GLN A 284 1.59 -16.24 -13.86
C GLN A 284 0.82 -17.22 -12.99
N ILE A 285 -0.30 -16.78 -12.44
CA ILE A 285 -1.21 -17.59 -11.62
C ILE A 285 -2.59 -17.63 -12.26
N ASP A 286 -3.31 -18.70 -11.99
CA ASP A 286 -4.69 -18.85 -12.40
C ASP A 286 -5.61 -17.86 -11.70
N TYR A 287 -6.82 -17.66 -12.23
CA TYR A 287 -7.86 -16.86 -11.58
C TYR A 287 -8.10 -17.35 -10.16
N ASP A 288 -8.13 -16.41 -9.21
CA ASP A 288 -8.58 -16.73 -7.85
C ASP A 288 -10.06 -17.11 -7.83
N GLU A 289 -10.51 -17.73 -6.75
CA GLU A 289 -11.89 -18.22 -6.61
C GLU A 289 -12.93 -17.08 -6.71
N LYS A 290 -12.58 -15.87 -6.32
CA LYS A 290 -13.43 -14.69 -6.45
C LYS A 290 -13.65 -14.35 -7.92
N LEU A 291 -12.58 -14.24 -8.70
CA LEU A 291 -12.64 -13.92 -10.13
C LEU A 291 -13.35 -15.03 -10.93
N LYS A 292 -13.02 -16.30 -10.66
CA LYS A 292 -13.73 -17.45 -11.28
C LYS A 292 -15.24 -17.39 -11.05
N ARG A 293 -15.65 -17.18 -9.79
CA ARG A 293 -17.08 -17.08 -9.43
C ARG A 293 -17.77 -15.94 -10.17
N VAL A 294 -17.14 -14.77 -10.22
CA VAL A 294 -17.67 -13.58 -10.90
C VAL A 294 -17.83 -13.84 -12.40
N LEU A 295 -16.79 -14.32 -13.07
CA LEU A 295 -16.82 -14.58 -14.51
C LEU A 295 -17.88 -15.63 -14.87
N ASN A 296 -17.96 -16.73 -14.12
CA ASN A 296 -18.98 -17.77 -14.35
C ASN A 296 -20.40 -17.20 -14.19
N TYR A 297 -20.64 -16.37 -13.16
CA TYR A 297 -21.93 -15.72 -13.00
C TYR A 297 -22.25 -14.78 -14.17
N LEU A 298 -21.32 -13.92 -14.57
CA LEU A 298 -21.55 -12.98 -15.67
C LEU A 298 -21.81 -13.69 -16.99
N ARG A 299 -21.06 -14.76 -17.29
CA ARG A 299 -21.26 -15.62 -18.47
C ARG A 299 -22.63 -16.31 -18.48
N SER A 300 -23.14 -16.70 -17.31
CA SER A 300 -24.47 -17.32 -17.19
C SER A 300 -25.64 -16.34 -17.38
N LYS A 301 -25.38 -15.02 -17.34
CA LYS A 301 -26.36 -13.94 -17.48
C LYS A 301 -26.23 -13.17 -18.81
N ASN A 302 -25.26 -13.50 -19.61
CA ASN A 302 -25.01 -12.95 -20.95
C ASN A 302 -25.85 -13.70 -22.00
#